data_1bef7689bf58c9a11eadde9576b6b428
#
_entry.id   1bef7689bf58c9a11eadde9576b6b428
#
_cell.length_a   1.000
_cell.length_b   1.000
_cell.length_c   1.000
_cell.angle_alpha   90.00
_cell.angle_beta   90.00
_cell.angle_gamma   90.00
#
_symmetry.space_group_name_H-M   'P 1'
#
loop_
_entity.id
_entity.type
_entity.pdbx_description
1 polymer ?
#
loop_
_entity_poly.entity_id
_entity_poly.type
_entity_poly.pdbx_seq_one_letter_code
_entity_poly.pdbx_strand_id
1 'polypeptide(L)'
;MVIIRLARSGAKKNPYYFITVADERRPRDGAFIERLGFFNPSANGQEERLRIDLDKLQEWISKGAQVSERVISLVKEAKLTPEEYQAKVEAKKAKSDAKKAAMAEKLAKEAEEKASEEAAAAPEEAPAEEAPAEEEAPAE
;
A
#
# COMPACT_ATOMS: atom_id res chain seq x y z
N MET A 1 22.23 -16.45 16.00
CA MET A 1 22.70 -15.13 15.57
C MET A 1 21.72 -14.08 16.08
N VAL A 2 22.20 -12.92 16.54
CA VAL A 2 21.33 -11.87 17.06
C VAL A 2 20.88 -10.96 15.91
N ILE A 3 19.59 -10.69 15.82
CA ILE A 3 18.99 -9.84 14.78
C ILE A 3 18.11 -8.75 15.41
N ILE A 4 18.19 -7.56 14.85
CA ILE A 4 17.32 -6.43 15.19
C ILE A 4 16.21 -6.36 14.14
N ARG A 5 14.99 -6.62 14.58
CA ARG A 5 13.82 -6.75 13.70
C ARG A 5 12.56 -6.16 14.30
N LEU A 6 11.51 -6.06 13.48
CA LEU A 6 10.19 -5.65 13.91
C LEU A 6 9.40 -6.86 14.42
N ALA A 7 8.91 -6.79 15.65
CA ALA A 7 7.90 -7.68 16.20
C ALA A 7 6.52 -7.02 16.08
N ARG A 8 5.53 -7.74 15.58
CA ARG A 8 4.18 -7.21 15.40
C ARG A 8 3.39 -7.36 16.70
N SER A 9 2.67 -6.28 17.04
CA SER A 9 1.71 -6.24 18.14
C SER A 9 0.45 -5.50 17.67
N GLY A 10 -0.53 -5.34 18.55
CA GLY A 10 -1.77 -4.65 18.23
C GLY A 10 -2.83 -5.52 17.54
N ALA A 11 -3.97 -4.91 17.23
CA ALA A 11 -5.11 -5.58 16.64
C ALA A 11 -4.92 -5.91 15.15
N LYS A 12 -5.81 -6.77 14.59
CA LYS A 12 -5.76 -7.20 13.18
C LYS A 12 -5.80 -6.02 12.19
N LYS A 13 -6.61 -5.00 12.47
CA LYS A 13 -6.77 -3.80 11.61
C LYS A 13 -5.94 -2.59 12.04
N ASN A 14 -5.34 -2.62 13.25
CA ASN A 14 -4.49 -1.56 13.77
C ASN A 14 -3.14 -2.14 14.23
N PRO A 15 -2.21 -2.42 13.30
CA PRO A 15 -0.94 -3.02 13.61
C PRO A 15 -0.02 -2.01 14.30
N TYR A 16 0.72 -2.48 15.29
CA TYR A 16 1.75 -1.76 16.01
C TYR A 16 3.02 -2.61 16.03
N TYR A 17 4.16 -2.01 15.89
CA TYR A 17 5.42 -2.74 15.79
C TYR A 17 6.39 -2.29 16.86
N PHE A 18 7.05 -3.27 17.49
CA PHE A 18 8.19 -3.01 18.37
C PHE A 18 9.48 -3.32 17.62
N ILE A 19 10.49 -2.46 17.82
CA ILE A 19 11.85 -2.72 17.34
C ILE A 19 12.54 -3.50 18.44
N THR A 20 12.86 -4.75 18.17
CA THR A 20 13.38 -5.70 19.16
C THR A 20 14.68 -6.33 18.71
N VAL A 21 15.51 -6.62 19.68
CA VAL A 21 16.72 -7.45 19.54
C VAL A 21 16.33 -8.87 19.92
N ALA A 22 16.49 -9.81 19.03
CA ALA A 22 16.11 -11.19 19.28
C ALA A 22 17.08 -12.17 18.62
N ASP A 23 17.07 -13.42 19.05
CA ASP A 23 17.74 -14.51 18.32
C ASP A 23 16.99 -14.77 17.00
N GLU A 24 17.71 -14.93 15.91
CA GLU A 24 17.16 -15.23 14.58
C GLU A 24 16.26 -16.46 14.57
N ARG A 25 16.61 -17.49 15.35
CA ARG A 25 15.86 -18.75 15.47
C ARG A 25 14.50 -18.60 16.15
N ARG A 26 14.28 -17.52 16.89
CA ARG A 26 13.02 -17.27 17.60
C ARG A 26 11.93 -16.78 16.64
N PRO A 27 10.66 -17.13 16.86
CA PRO A 27 9.56 -16.59 16.09
C PRO A 27 9.52 -15.07 16.20
N ARG A 28 8.97 -14.41 15.15
CA ARG A 28 8.96 -12.94 15.04
C ARG A 28 8.38 -12.22 16.24
N ASP A 29 7.28 -12.72 16.77
CA ASP A 29 6.52 -12.11 17.87
C ASP A 29 6.77 -12.83 19.22
N GLY A 30 7.79 -13.69 19.26
CA GLY A 30 8.18 -14.44 20.44
C GLY A 30 9.10 -13.69 21.38
N ALA A 31 9.83 -14.46 22.22
CA ALA A 31 10.77 -13.90 23.19
C ALA A 31 11.87 -13.08 22.50
N PHE A 32 12.16 -11.94 23.05
CA PHE A 32 13.21 -11.01 22.61
C PHE A 32 14.16 -10.71 23.78
N ILE A 33 15.35 -10.22 23.49
CA ILE A 33 16.38 -9.88 24.45
C ILE A 33 16.11 -8.48 25.00
N GLU A 34 15.94 -7.50 24.09
CA GLU A 34 15.71 -6.10 24.45
C GLU A 34 14.79 -5.41 23.43
N ARG A 35 14.04 -4.40 23.90
CA ARG A 35 13.24 -3.50 23.07
C ARG A 35 13.99 -2.19 22.89
N LEU A 36 14.22 -1.81 21.62
CA LEU A 36 14.91 -0.55 21.28
C LEU A 36 13.95 0.59 20.97
N GLY A 37 12.67 0.27 20.69
CA GLY A 37 11.70 1.29 20.36
C GLY A 37 10.41 0.72 19.77
N PHE A 38 9.66 1.60 19.15
CA PHE A 38 8.40 1.22 18.49
C PHE A 38 8.18 1.97 17.18
N PHE A 39 7.32 1.42 16.36
CA PHE A 39 6.86 2.01 15.10
C PHE A 39 5.34 1.83 14.97
N ASN A 40 4.61 2.94 14.85
CA ASN A 40 3.19 2.98 14.59
C ASN A 40 2.93 3.45 13.13
N PRO A 41 2.57 2.57 12.20
CA PRO A 41 2.29 2.96 10.81
C PRO A 41 1.00 3.76 10.66
N SER A 42 0.06 3.61 11.60
CA SER A 42 -1.26 4.23 11.58
C SER A 42 -1.34 5.49 12.45
N ALA A 43 -0.21 6.01 12.91
CA ALA A 43 -0.18 7.22 13.73
C ALA A 43 -0.82 8.40 13.01
N ASN A 44 -1.78 9.04 13.69
CA ASN A 44 -2.50 10.21 13.20
C ASN A 44 -2.27 11.42 14.10
N GLY A 45 -2.14 12.58 13.48
CA GLY A 45 -2.07 13.85 14.19
C GLY A 45 -0.87 13.95 15.13
N GLN A 46 -1.12 14.02 16.45
CA GLN A 46 -0.09 14.23 17.49
C GLN A 46 0.54 12.94 18.02
N GLU A 47 0.16 11.77 17.49
CA GLU A 47 0.73 10.51 17.94
C GLU A 47 2.17 10.34 17.46
N GLU A 48 3.04 9.86 18.34
CA GLU A 48 4.40 9.49 17.97
C GLU A 48 4.39 8.28 17.04
N ARG A 49 4.83 8.49 15.81
CA ARG A 49 4.90 7.44 14.80
C ARG A 49 6.09 6.51 15.00
N LEU A 50 7.22 7.07 15.37
CA LEU A 50 8.48 6.34 15.45
C LEU A 50 9.31 6.85 16.63
N ARG A 51 9.72 5.93 17.49
CA ARG A 51 10.67 6.18 18.57
C ARG A 51 11.70 5.08 18.57
N ILE A 52 12.97 5.44 18.43
CA ILE A 52 14.10 4.51 18.42
C ILE A 52 15.19 5.06 19.33
N ASP A 53 15.71 4.21 20.20
CA ASP A 53 16.92 4.47 20.98
C ASP A 53 18.14 4.15 20.10
N LEU A 54 18.75 5.21 19.56
CA LEU A 54 19.88 5.08 18.63
C LEU A 54 21.16 4.62 19.32
N ASP A 55 21.35 4.97 20.58
CA ASP A 55 22.56 4.63 21.35
C ASP A 55 22.60 3.12 21.61
N LYS A 56 21.51 2.56 22.09
CA LYS A 56 21.37 1.11 22.27
C LYS A 56 21.44 0.34 20.95
N LEU A 57 20.88 0.90 19.89
CA LEU A 57 20.98 0.28 18.56
C LEU A 57 22.45 0.19 18.11
N GLN A 58 23.25 1.24 18.31
CA GLN A 58 24.66 1.23 17.98
C GLN A 58 25.46 0.24 18.85
N GLU A 59 25.16 0.13 20.14
CA GLU A 59 25.77 -0.87 21.01
C GLU A 59 25.53 -2.29 20.51
N TRP A 60 24.32 -2.61 20.09
CA TRP A 60 24.02 -3.93 19.56
C TRP A 60 24.69 -4.21 18.21
N ILE A 61 24.81 -3.20 17.34
CA ILE A 61 25.57 -3.31 16.11
C ILE A 61 27.05 -3.58 16.39
N SER A 62 27.63 -2.89 17.36
CA SER A 62 29.05 -3.10 17.78
C SER A 62 29.27 -4.50 18.36
N LYS A 63 28.25 -5.08 19.01
CA LYS A 63 28.23 -6.48 19.50
C LYS A 63 28.01 -7.51 18.39
N GLY A 64 27.85 -7.06 17.12
CA GLY A 64 27.69 -7.93 15.96
C GLY A 64 26.24 -8.33 15.65
N ALA A 65 25.22 -7.61 16.15
CA ALA A 65 23.85 -7.85 15.78
C ALA A 65 23.55 -7.42 14.34
N GLN A 66 22.85 -8.24 13.58
CA GLN A 66 22.39 -7.90 12.24
C GLN A 66 21.14 -7.04 12.29
N VAL A 67 21.04 -6.05 11.41
CA VAL A 67 19.88 -5.16 11.33
C VAL A 67 19.06 -5.50 10.09
N SER A 68 17.76 -5.73 10.25
CA SER A 68 16.88 -5.99 9.12
C SER A 68 16.70 -4.72 8.25
N GLU A 69 16.52 -4.89 6.95
CA GLU A 69 16.36 -3.78 5.97
C GLU A 69 15.28 -2.77 6.36
N ARG A 70 14.17 -3.26 6.91
CA ARG A 70 13.08 -2.39 7.36
C ARG A 70 13.49 -1.51 8.54
N VAL A 71 14.26 -2.04 9.48
CA VAL A 71 14.79 -1.25 10.61
C VAL A 71 15.80 -0.22 10.12
N ILE A 72 16.66 -0.55 9.16
CA ILE A 72 17.58 0.41 8.54
C ILE A 72 16.80 1.59 7.93
N SER A 73 15.71 1.31 7.26
CA SER A 73 14.84 2.36 6.68
C SER A 73 14.23 3.25 7.76
N LEU A 74 13.76 2.67 8.87
CA LEU A 74 13.20 3.42 10.00
C LEU A 74 14.26 4.25 10.74
N VAL A 75 15.48 3.73 10.88
CA VAL A 75 16.60 4.49 11.46
C VAL A 75 16.95 5.71 10.61
N LYS A 76 16.91 5.56 9.27
CA LYS A 76 17.07 6.70 8.37
C LYS A 76 15.94 7.72 8.51
N GLU A 77 14.69 7.26 8.68
CA GLU A 77 13.56 8.14 8.97
C GLU A 77 13.72 8.88 10.31
N ALA A 78 14.15 8.19 11.36
CA ALA A 78 14.35 8.77 12.70
C ALA A 78 15.47 9.83 12.74
N LYS A 79 16.44 9.75 11.83
CA LYS A 79 17.53 10.74 11.70
C LYS A 79 17.13 11.97 10.89
N LEU A 80 16.02 11.92 10.15
CA LEU A 80 15.48 13.06 9.40
C LEU A 80 14.75 14.00 10.35
N THR A 81 14.86 15.31 10.12
CA THR A 81 14.04 16.28 10.83
C THR A 81 12.56 16.11 10.47
N PRO A 82 11.62 16.48 11.38
CA PRO A 82 10.18 16.34 11.09
C PRO A 82 9.77 17.09 9.81
N GLU A 83 10.41 18.21 9.48
CA GLU A 83 10.14 18.99 8.26
C GLU A 83 10.59 18.24 7.00
N GLU A 84 11.79 17.68 6.99
CA GLU A 84 12.31 16.87 5.88
C GLU A 84 11.48 15.60 5.66
N TYR A 85 10.98 15.02 6.76
CA TYR A 85 10.10 13.86 6.69
C TYR A 85 8.77 14.22 6.01
N GLN A 86 8.13 15.33 6.39
CA GLN A 86 6.88 15.81 5.78
C GLN A 86 7.07 16.11 4.29
N ALA A 87 8.12 16.83 3.92
CA ALA A 87 8.45 17.09 2.52
C ALA A 87 8.63 15.81 1.71
N LYS A 88 9.25 14.78 2.30
CA LYS A 88 9.45 13.48 1.65
C LYS A 88 8.16 12.69 1.49
N VAL A 89 7.26 12.77 2.46
CA VAL A 89 5.91 12.15 2.39
C VAL A 89 5.06 12.82 1.32
N GLU A 90 5.06 14.15 1.26
CA GLU A 90 4.33 14.93 0.25
C GLU A 90 4.85 14.67 -1.16
N ALA A 91 6.17 14.64 -1.35
CA ALA A 91 6.79 14.30 -2.63
C ALA A 91 6.45 12.87 -3.08
N LYS A 92 6.38 11.93 -2.15
CA LYS A 92 5.98 10.55 -2.44
C LYS A 92 4.49 10.45 -2.79
N LYS A 93 3.63 11.19 -2.09
CA LYS A 93 2.20 11.27 -2.35
C LYS A 93 1.95 11.88 -3.73
N ALA A 94 2.57 13.01 -4.06
CA ALA A 94 2.47 13.65 -5.36
C ALA A 94 2.90 12.71 -6.52
N LYS A 95 4.00 11.96 -6.34
CA LYS A 95 4.43 10.94 -7.33
C LYS A 95 3.44 9.79 -7.48
N SER A 96 2.81 9.35 -6.38
CA SER A 96 1.80 8.30 -6.43
C SER A 96 0.52 8.75 -7.11
N ASP A 97 0.11 10.00 -6.86
CA ASP A 97 -1.09 10.59 -7.46
C ASP A 97 -0.88 10.87 -8.95
N ALA A 98 0.30 11.37 -9.34
CA ALA A 98 0.69 11.51 -10.74
C ALA A 98 0.72 10.15 -11.47
N LYS A 99 1.22 9.08 -10.83
CA LYS A 99 1.21 7.74 -11.41
C LYS A 99 -0.22 7.18 -11.56
N LYS A 100 -1.10 7.43 -10.58
CA LYS A 100 -2.51 7.03 -10.66
C LYS A 100 -3.23 7.78 -11.78
N ALA A 101 -3.00 9.09 -11.92
CA ALA A 101 -3.57 9.90 -12.98
C ALA A 101 -3.13 9.42 -14.38
N ALA A 102 -1.82 9.16 -14.56
CA ALA A 102 -1.29 8.62 -15.81
C ALA A 102 -1.85 7.21 -16.14
N MET A 103 -2.07 6.39 -15.10
CA MET A 103 -2.66 5.06 -15.30
C MET A 103 -4.16 5.13 -15.64
N ALA A 104 -4.89 6.05 -15.02
CA ALA A 104 -6.30 6.32 -15.34
C ALA A 104 -6.47 6.85 -16.77
N GLU A 105 -5.58 7.75 -17.22
CA GLU A 105 -5.58 8.27 -18.60
C GLU A 105 -5.27 7.18 -19.63
N LYS A 106 -4.35 6.26 -19.33
CA LYS A 106 -4.08 5.10 -20.20
C LYS A 106 -5.28 4.18 -20.29
N LEU A 107 -5.94 3.89 -19.16
CA LEU A 107 -7.14 3.05 -19.16
C LEU A 107 -8.30 3.69 -19.93
N ALA A 108 -8.47 5.02 -19.80
CA ALA A 108 -9.49 5.75 -20.54
C ALA A 108 -9.24 5.72 -22.05
N LYS A 109 -8.00 5.91 -22.49
CA LYS A 109 -7.62 5.80 -23.92
C LYS A 109 -7.82 4.38 -24.46
N GLU A 110 -7.46 3.36 -23.69
CA GLU A 110 -7.64 1.96 -24.10
C GLU A 110 -9.14 1.56 -24.16
N ALA A 111 -9.96 2.13 -23.26
CA ALA A 111 -11.40 1.93 -23.29
C ALA A 111 -12.06 2.65 -24.48
N GLU A 112 -11.59 3.85 -24.83
CA GLU A 112 -12.06 4.62 -25.98
C GLU A 112 -11.66 3.95 -27.30
N GLU A 113 -10.44 3.41 -27.39
CA GLU A 113 -9.95 2.65 -28.55
C GLU A 113 -10.76 1.36 -28.76
N LYS A 114 -11.05 0.62 -27.68
CA LYS A 114 -11.92 -0.56 -27.76
C LYS A 114 -13.36 -0.24 -28.13
N ALA A 115 -13.91 0.87 -27.60
CA ALA A 115 -15.26 1.31 -27.96
C ALA A 115 -15.36 1.74 -29.43
N SER A 116 -14.31 2.36 -29.98
CA SER A 116 -14.24 2.74 -31.38
C SER A 116 -14.08 1.51 -32.31
N GLU A 117 -13.36 0.48 -31.88
CA GLU A 117 -13.18 -0.77 -32.61
C GLU A 117 -14.47 -1.60 -32.61
N GLU A 118 -15.21 -1.62 -31.47
CA GLU A 118 -16.50 -2.31 -31.37
C GLU A 118 -17.61 -1.59 -32.17
N ALA A 119 -17.56 -0.25 -32.24
CA ALA A 119 -18.46 0.53 -33.08
C ALA A 119 -18.17 0.37 -34.59
N ALA A 120 -16.93 0.05 -34.97
CA ALA A 120 -16.53 -0.21 -36.37
C ALA A 120 -16.79 -1.66 -36.78
N ALA A 121 -17.02 -2.57 -35.85
CA ALA A 121 -17.28 -4.00 -36.11
C ALA A 121 -18.77 -4.39 -36.10
N ALA A 122 -19.70 -3.45 -35.93
CA ALA A 122 -21.13 -3.69 -36.04
C ALA A 122 -21.50 -3.79 -37.53
N PRO A 123 -21.89 -4.97 -38.07
CA PRO A 123 -22.41 -5.05 -39.44
C PRO A 123 -23.80 -4.43 -39.50
N GLU A 124 -23.92 -3.54 -40.46
CA GLU A 124 -25.14 -2.98 -40.99
C GLU A 124 -26.09 -4.10 -41.41
N GLU A 125 -27.11 -4.40 -40.63
CA GLU A 125 -28.28 -5.12 -41.08
C GLU A 125 -29.45 -4.16 -41.11
N ALA A 126 -29.72 -3.69 -42.36
CA ALA A 126 -30.81 -2.83 -42.73
C ALA A 126 -32.17 -3.58 -42.71
N PRO A 127 -33.27 -2.84 -42.60
CA PRO A 127 -34.60 -3.41 -42.35
C PRO A 127 -35.29 -3.82 -43.67
N ALA A 128 -35.96 -4.93 -43.66
CA ALA A 128 -37.03 -5.27 -44.62
C ALA A 128 -38.29 -5.55 -43.80
N GLU A 129 -39.16 -4.58 -43.76
CA GLU A 129 -40.45 -4.46 -44.46
C GLU A 129 -41.25 -5.76 -44.54
N GLU A 130 -42.31 -5.88 -43.81
CA GLU A 130 -43.68 -6.09 -44.32
C GLU A 130 -44.67 -6.18 -43.12
N ALA A 131 -45.63 -5.25 -43.15
CA ALA A 131 -46.98 -5.41 -42.61
C ALA A 131 -47.86 -5.79 -43.83
N PRO A 132 -49.20 -6.05 -43.79
CA PRO A 132 -50.12 -6.29 -42.69
C PRO A 132 -51.10 -7.45 -43.01
N ALA A 133 -52.03 -7.70 -42.13
CA ALA A 133 -53.45 -8.09 -42.33
C ALA A 133 -53.93 -8.91 -41.16
N GLU A 134 -54.80 -8.35 -40.41
CA GLU A 134 -56.27 -8.36 -40.46
C GLU A 134 -56.94 -9.63 -39.90
N GLU A 135 -57.81 -9.33 -38.97
CA GLU A 135 -59.14 -9.97 -38.73
C GLU A 135 -59.14 -11.18 -37.80
N GLU A 136 -59.83 -11.30 -36.79
CA GLU A 136 -61.20 -11.03 -36.33
C GLU A 136 -61.33 -11.56 -34.91
N ALA A 137 -62.05 -10.86 -34.09
CA ALA A 137 -62.77 -11.41 -32.93
C ALA A 137 -64.02 -12.12 -33.47
N PRO A 138 -64.89 -12.85 -32.72
CA PRO A 138 -65.19 -12.71 -31.31
C PRO A 138 -65.55 -14.01 -30.54
N ALA A 139 -65.84 -13.81 -29.27
CA ALA A 139 -66.90 -14.43 -28.42
C ALA A 139 -66.80 -15.93 -28.06
N GLU A 140 -66.70 -16.26 -26.84
CA GLU A 140 -67.73 -16.57 -25.85
C GLU A 140 -67.09 -16.66 -24.45
#